data_86ff57170228c423fa9e133e28f59fae
#
_entry.id   86ff57170228c423fa9e133e28f59fae
#
_cell.length_a   1.000
_cell.length_b   1.000
_cell.length_c   1.000
_cell.angle_alpha   90.00
_cell.angle_beta   90.00
_cell.angle_gamma   90.00
#
_symmetry.space_group_name_H-M   'P 1'
#
loop_
_entity.id
_entity.type
_entity.pdbx_description
1 polymer ?
#
loop_
_entity_poly.entity_id
_entity_poly.type
_entity_poly.pdbx_seq_one_letter_code
_entity_poly.pdbx_strand_id
1 'polypeptide(L)'
;FREVEEDILQIAQMLRQRALSSAGLARRAGDLVGGSGKLAAEGESFAGLLAAPDASDREMRRLESRLDVDWTSRELDATELGRVFGRDSLAFAAVRRGGVAKTAENLRRELLRLEAFSRSSSCQAG
;
A
#
# COMPACT_ATOMS: atom_id res chain seq x y z
N PHE A 1 29.28 -12.58 -2.25
CA PHE A 1 28.60 -11.30 -2.46
C PHE A 1 27.30 -11.47 -3.26
N ARG A 2 27.30 -12.29 -4.32
CA ARG A 2 26.09 -12.58 -5.10
C ARG A 2 25.04 -13.28 -4.26
N GLU A 3 25.45 -14.19 -3.37
CA GLU A 3 24.52 -14.94 -2.50
C GLU A 3 23.76 -14.00 -1.57
N VAL A 4 24.44 -13.00 -1.02
CA VAL A 4 23.81 -12.01 -0.13
C VAL A 4 22.83 -11.14 -0.89
N GLU A 5 23.18 -10.72 -2.10
CA GLU A 5 22.30 -9.91 -2.95
C GLU A 5 21.03 -10.69 -3.36
N GLU A 6 21.21 -11.96 -3.73
CA GLU A 6 20.09 -12.83 -4.08
C GLU A 6 19.16 -13.05 -2.89
N ASP A 7 19.74 -13.26 -1.69
CA ASP A 7 18.95 -13.43 -0.47
C ASP A 7 18.16 -12.16 -0.14
N ILE A 8 18.75 -10.99 -0.29
CA ILE A 8 18.08 -9.71 -0.07
C ILE A 8 16.92 -9.53 -1.05
N LEU A 9 17.13 -9.86 -2.33
CA LEU A 9 16.10 -9.77 -3.35
C LEU A 9 14.94 -10.73 -3.06
N GLN A 10 15.25 -11.95 -2.62
CA GLN A 10 14.23 -12.94 -2.25
C GLN A 10 13.40 -12.48 -1.06
N ILE A 11 14.04 -11.91 -0.05
CA ILE A 11 13.35 -11.37 1.12
C ILE A 11 12.45 -10.21 0.71
N ALA A 12 12.95 -9.31 -0.13
CA ALA A 12 12.17 -8.18 -0.63
C ALA A 12 10.93 -8.65 -1.37
N GLN A 13 11.07 -9.64 -2.26
CA GLN A 13 9.96 -10.21 -3.01
C GLN A 13 8.95 -10.89 -2.09
N MET A 14 9.42 -11.61 -1.08
CA MET A 14 8.55 -12.28 -0.12
C MET A 14 7.72 -11.26 0.68
N LEU A 15 8.36 -10.18 1.13
CA LEU A 15 7.66 -9.11 1.86
C LEU A 15 6.63 -8.40 0.98
N ARG A 16 6.96 -8.16 -0.29
CA ARG A 16 6.01 -7.58 -1.23
C ARG A 16 4.83 -8.51 -1.48
N GLN A 17 5.07 -9.80 -1.65
CA GLN A 17 4.00 -10.78 -1.84
C GLN A 17 3.08 -10.85 -0.63
N ARG A 18 3.64 -10.78 0.58
CA ARG A 18 2.84 -10.74 1.80
C ARG A 18 1.94 -9.50 1.85
N ALA A 19 2.49 -8.34 1.51
CA ALA A 19 1.73 -7.10 1.48
C ALA A 19 0.62 -7.17 0.43
N LEU A 20 0.91 -7.70 -0.76
CA LEU A 20 -0.07 -7.86 -1.84
C LEU A 20 -1.18 -8.84 -1.45
N SER A 21 -0.83 -9.95 -0.80
CA SER A 21 -1.81 -10.92 -0.32
C SER A 21 -2.73 -10.31 0.72
N SER A 22 -2.16 -9.55 1.65
CA SER A 22 -2.94 -8.83 2.68
C SER A 22 -3.86 -7.79 2.06
N ALA A 23 -3.38 -7.08 1.02
CA ALA A 23 -4.20 -6.10 0.29
C ALA A 23 -5.38 -6.80 -0.42
N GLY A 24 -5.13 -7.96 -1.02
CA GLY A 24 -6.17 -8.75 -1.66
C GLY A 24 -7.25 -9.20 -0.68
N LEU A 25 -6.84 -9.64 0.51
CA LEU A 25 -7.78 -10.02 1.57
C LEU A 25 -8.59 -8.83 2.07
N ALA A 26 -7.93 -7.68 2.25
CA ALA A 26 -8.60 -6.44 2.67
C ALA A 26 -9.64 -6.00 1.64
N ARG A 27 -9.33 -6.11 0.35
CA ARG A 27 -10.28 -5.78 -0.70
C ARG A 27 -11.49 -6.70 -0.68
N ARG A 28 -11.28 -8.00 -0.53
CA ARG A 28 -12.38 -8.99 -0.47
C ARG A 28 -13.29 -8.75 0.73
N ALA A 29 -12.71 -8.31 1.84
CA ALA A 29 -13.46 -7.98 3.05
C ALA A 29 -14.19 -6.63 2.95
N GLY A 30 -13.93 -5.84 1.89
CA GLY A 30 -14.51 -4.52 1.72
C GLY A 30 -13.78 -3.42 2.49
N ASP A 31 -12.62 -3.73 3.03
CA ASP A 31 -11.82 -2.79 3.83
C ASP A 31 -10.87 -1.94 2.98
N LEU A 32 -10.67 -2.29 1.72
CA LEU A 32 -9.80 -1.56 0.81
C LEU A 32 -10.59 -1.07 -0.41
N VAL A 33 -10.54 0.22 -0.67
CA VAL A 33 -11.25 0.89 -1.77
C VAL A 33 -10.22 1.52 -2.70
N GLY A 34 -10.38 1.32 -4.01
CA GLY A 34 -9.43 1.82 -5.01
C GLY A 34 -9.99 2.85 -5.96
N GLY A 35 -9.12 3.76 -6.42
CA GLY A 35 -9.44 4.76 -7.42
C GLY A 35 -9.68 6.15 -6.83
N SER A 36 -8.94 7.16 -7.34
CA SER A 36 -9.01 8.53 -6.82
C SER A 36 -10.42 9.15 -6.93
N GLY A 37 -11.12 8.89 -8.03
CA GLY A 37 -12.47 9.40 -8.23
C GLY A 37 -13.45 8.84 -7.22
N LYS A 38 -13.38 7.54 -6.98
CA LYS A 38 -14.26 6.85 -6.02
C LYS A 38 -13.97 7.30 -4.59
N LEU A 39 -12.68 7.43 -4.25
CA LEU A 39 -12.26 7.90 -2.93
C LEU A 39 -12.71 9.32 -2.67
N ALA A 40 -12.57 10.20 -3.67
CA ALA A 40 -13.02 11.59 -3.55
C ALA A 40 -14.54 11.68 -3.38
N ALA A 41 -15.30 10.80 -4.02
CA ALA A 41 -16.76 10.79 -3.96
C ALA A 41 -17.32 10.29 -2.62
N GLU A 42 -16.65 9.31 -1.99
CA GLU A 42 -17.14 8.71 -0.75
C GLU A 42 -17.10 9.66 0.45
N GLY A 43 -16.09 10.54 0.52
CA GLY A 43 -16.02 11.55 1.58
C GLY A 43 -15.90 11.01 3.00
N GLU A 44 -15.63 9.72 3.16
CA GLU A 44 -15.49 9.09 4.47
C GLU A 44 -14.06 9.26 5.00
N SER A 45 -13.92 9.09 6.32
CA SER A 45 -12.61 9.01 6.95
C SER A 45 -12.03 7.62 6.77
N PHE A 46 -10.82 7.54 6.23
CA PHE A 46 -10.09 6.29 6.03
C PHE A 46 -8.90 6.23 6.99
N ALA A 47 -8.49 5.01 7.34
CA ALA A 47 -7.34 4.81 8.23
C ALA A 47 -6.02 5.14 7.53
N GLY A 48 -5.88 4.72 6.27
CA GLY A 48 -4.64 4.91 5.55
C GLY A 48 -4.84 5.05 4.04
N LEU A 49 -3.81 5.61 3.39
CA LEU A 49 -3.77 5.80 1.95
C LEU A 49 -2.59 5.03 1.37
N LEU A 50 -2.85 4.30 0.31
CA LEU A 50 -1.82 3.62 -0.49
C LEU A 50 -1.67 4.41 -1.78
N ALA A 51 -0.47 4.93 -2.03
CA ALA A 51 -0.17 5.70 -3.23
C ALA A 51 1.01 5.08 -3.96
N ALA A 52 0.92 4.97 -5.29
CA ALA A 52 2.05 4.52 -6.10
C ALA A 52 3.21 5.50 -5.98
N PRO A 53 4.48 5.03 -6.01
CA PRO A 53 5.64 5.92 -5.88
C PRO A 53 5.70 7.01 -6.94
N ASP A 54 5.18 6.76 -8.13
CA ASP A 54 5.16 7.71 -9.24
C ASP A 54 3.87 8.52 -9.33
N ALA A 55 2.96 8.34 -8.39
CA ALA A 55 1.71 9.10 -8.35
C ALA A 55 1.98 10.57 -8.02
N SER A 56 1.10 11.45 -8.49
CA SER A 56 1.21 12.89 -8.26
C SER A 56 1.19 13.21 -6.76
N ASP A 57 2.22 13.90 -6.29
CA ASP A 57 2.29 14.37 -4.89
C ASP A 57 1.12 15.30 -4.55
N ARG A 58 0.75 16.14 -5.49
CA ARG A 58 -0.36 17.07 -5.33
C ARG A 58 -1.69 16.33 -5.11
N GLU A 59 -1.94 15.33 -5.94
CA GLU A 59 -3.14 14.49 -5.83
C GLU A 59 -3.13 13.69 -4.53
N MET A 60 -1.97 13.16 -4.16
CA MET A 60 -1.80 12.41 -2.92
C MET A 60 -2.14 13.28 -1.70
N ARG A 61 -1.60 14.49 -1.64
CA ARG A 61 -1.86 15.43 -0.54
C ARG A 61 -3.32 15.82 -0.47
N ARG A 62 -3.94 16.02 -1.62
CA ARG A 62 -5.36 16.33 -1.71
C ARG A 62 -6.22 15.21 -1.12
N LEU A 63 -5.90 13.96 -1.47
CA LEU A 63 -6.60 12.80 -0.94
C LEU A 63 -6.32 12.60 0.55
N GLU A 64 -5.09 12.80 1.00
CA GLU A 64 -4.75 12.71 2.42
C GLU A 64 -5.60 13.68 3.25
N SER A 65 -5.74 14.90 2.78
CA SER A 65 -6.53 15.92 3.45
C SER A 65 -8.03 15.58 3.44
N ARG A 66 -8.53 15.17 2.29
CA ARG A 66 -9.96 14.87 2.12
C ARG A 66 -10.39 13.63 2.91
N LEU A 67 -9.56 12.61 2.93
CA LEU A 67 -9.86 11.33 3.58
C LEU A 67 -9.47 11.29 5.07
N ASP A 68 -8.74 12.30 5.52
CA ASP A 68 -8.28 12.41 6.91
C ASP A 68 -7.55 11.14 7.39
N VAL A 69 -6.59 10.68 6.59
CA VAL A 69 -5.86 9.44 6.88
C VAL A 69 -4.84 9.63 7.98
N ASP A 70 -4.60 8.56 8.74
CA ASP A 70 -3.58 8.55 9.79
C ASP A 70 -2.19 8.25 9.25
N TRP A 71 -2.12 7.57 8.10
CA TRP A 71 -0.85 7.17 7.51
C TRP A 71 -0.97 7.05 5.99
N THR A 72 0.17 7.16 5.31
CA THR A 72 0.26 6.97 3.86
C THR A 72 1.44 6.04 3.58
N SER A 73 1.25 5.10 2.67
CA SER A 73 2.30 4.19 2.22
C SER A 73 2.49 4.32 0.72
N ARG A 74 3.75 4.37 0.26
CA ARG A 74 4.10 4.43 -1.16
C ARG A 74 4.95 3.22 -1.58
N GLU A 75 4.80 2.11 -0.87
CA GLU A 75 5.61 0.90 -1.10
C GLU A 75 5.12 0.06 -2.29
N LEU A 76 3.82 0.01 -2.53
CA LEU A 76 3.26 -0.75 -3.64
C LEU A 76 3.12 0.14 -4.87
N ASP A 77 3.58 -0.34 -6.03
CA ASP A 77 3.52 0.44 -7.26
C ASP A 77 2.14 0.36 -7.92
N ALA A 78 1.95 1.17 -8.97
CA ALA A 78 0.67 1.28 -9.68
C ALA A 78 0.22 -0.06 -10.28
N THR A 79 1.14 -0.85 -10.79
CA THR A 79 0.85 -2.16 -11.37
C THR A 79 0.39 -3.14 -10.28
N GLU A 80 1.08 -3.14 -9.16
CA GLU A 80 0.74 -3.99 -8.01
C GLU A 80 -0.63 -3.63 -7.42
N LEU A 81 -0.88 -2.34 -7.22
CA LEU A 81 -2.19 -1.87 -6.77
C LEU A 81 -3.28 -2.22 -7.75
N GLY A 82 -3.00 -2.07 -9.04
CA GLY A 82 -3.95 -2.43 -10.10
C GLY A 82 -4.35 -3.90 -10.04
N ARG A 83 -3.37 -4.79 -9.84
CA ARG A 83 -3.63 -6.23 -9.75
C ARG A 83 -4.56 -6.58 -8.61
N VAL A 84 -4.42 -5.90 -7.48
CA VAL A 84 -5.31 -6.12 -6.32
C VAL A 84 -6.77 -5.88 -6.71
N PHE A 85 -7.02 -4.92 -7.60
CA PHE A 85 -8.36 -4.54 -8.04
C PHE A 85 -8.75 -5.08 -9.41
N GLY A 86 -7.94 -5.98 -9.98
CA GLY A 86 -8.20 -6.54 -11.29
C GLY A 86 -8.07 -5.54 -12.43
N ARG A 87 -7.20 -4.55 -12.28
CA ARG A 87 -6.93 -3.50 -13.27
C ARG A 87 -5.46 -3.54 -13.71
N ASP A 88 -5.15 -2.92 -14.84
CA ASP A 88 -3.78 -2.82 -15.33
C ASP A 88 -2.92 -1.93 -14.43
N SER A 89 -3.49 -0.86 -13.93
CA SER A 89 -2.79 0.04 -13.00
C SER A 89 -3.77 0.81 -12.14
N LEU A 90 -3.29 1.24 -10.98
CA LEU A 90 -4.08 2.04 -10.03
C LEU A 90 -3.12 2.89 -9.21
N ALA A 91 -3.34 4.20 -9.17
CA ALA A 91 -2.44 5.11 -8.48
C ALA A 91 -2.73 5.22 -6.98
N PHE A 92 -3.98 5.08 -6.56
CA PHE A 92 -4.40 5.29 -5.17
C PHE A 92 -5.41 4.26 -4.71
N ALA A 93 -5.27 3.86 -3.44
CA ALA A 93 -6.25 3.03 -2.73
C ALA A 93 -6.27 3.47 -1.28
N ALA A 94 -7.35 3.21 -0.58
CA ALA A 94 -7.46 3.60 0.83
C ALA A 94 -8.05 2.48 1.68
N VAL A 95 -7.60 2.43 2.93
CA VAL A 95 -8.02 1.43 3.92
C VAL A 95 -9.08 2.02 4.83
N ARG A 96 -10.23 1.36 4.94
CA ARG A 96 -11.34 1.83 5.77
C ARG A 96 -11.02 1.70 7.27
N ARG A 97 -11.62 2.58 8.06
CA ARG A 97 -11.55 2.49 9.53
C ARG A 97 -12.59 1.49 10.03
N GLY A 98 -12.24 0.81 11.12
CA GLY A 98 -13.21 0.03 11.87
C GLY A 98 -13.76 -1.19 11.17
N GLY A 99 -13.03 -1.76 10.25
CA GLY A 99 -13.43 -3.03 9.63
C GLY A 99 -13.57 -4.14 10.66
N VAL A 100 -14.55 -5.01 10.45
CA VAL A 100 -14.83 -6.13 11.35
C VAL A 100 -13.72 -7.17 11.35
N ALA A 101 -13.09 -7.35 10.19
CA ALA A 101 -11.98 -8.29 10.03
C ALA A 101 -10.65 -7.57 10.27
N LYS A 102 -9.66 -8.31 10.77
CA LYS A 102 -8.32 -7.76 11.02
C LYS A 102 -7.49 -7.57 9.75
N THR A 103 -8.12 -7.60 8.60
CA THR A 103 -7.44 -7.47 7.31
C THR A 103 -6.73 -6.14 7.14
N ALA A 104 -7.35 -5.05 7.60
CA ALA A 104 -6.77 -3.71 7.53
C ALA A 104 -5.51 -3.61 8.41
N GLU A 105 -5.57 -4.16 9.62
CA GLU A 105 -4.44 -4.18 10.53
C GLU A 105 -3.29 -5.03 10.00
N ASN A 106 -3.60 -6.18 9.42
CA ASN A 106 -2.61 -7.08 8.83
C ASN A 106 -1.93 -6.41 7.64
N LEU A 107 -2.70 -5.74 6.79
CA LEU A 107 -2.14 -5.00 5.65
C LEU A 107 -1.17 -3.92 6.14
N ARG A 108 -1.56 -3.13 7.12
CA ARG A 108 -0.68 -2.09 7.68
C ARG A 108 0.61 -2.68 8.23
N ARG A 109 0.52 -3.79 8.96
CA ARG A 109 1.68 -4.48 9.51
C ARG A 109 2.65 -4.93 8.40
N GLU A 110 2.11 -5.53 7.34
CA GLU A 110 2.94 -5.97 6.22
C GLU A 110 3.57 -4.80 5.46
N LEU A 111 2.84 -3.70 5.30
CA LEU A 111 3.39 -2.49 4.69
C LEU A 111 4.49 -1.87 5.52
N LEU A 112 4.34 -1.85 6.85
CA LEU A 112 5.37 -1.35 7.76
C LEU A 112 6.65 -2.21 7.71
N ARG A 113 6.49 -3.52 7.61
CA ARG A 113 7.64 -4.44 7.46
C ARG A 113 8.37 -4.18 6.15
N LEU A 114 7.63 -4.01 5.06
CA LEU A 114 8.19 -3.72 3.74
C LEU A 114 8.91 -2.37 3.75
N GLU A 115 8.31 -1.35 4.33
CA GLU A 115 8.89 -0.02 4.46
C GLU A 115 10.19 -0.06 5.26
N ALA A 116 10.19 -0.75 6.39
CA ALA A 116 11.37 -0.89 7.24
C ALA A 116 12.51 -1.59 6.51
N PHE A 117 12.19 -2.64 5.75
CA PHE A 117 13.17 -3.36 4.94
C PHE A 117 13.75 -2.47 3.85
N SER A 118 12.90 -1.71 3.15
CA SER A 118 13.32 -0.79 2.09
C SER A 118 14.26 0.29 2.62
N ARG A 119 13.96 0.87 3.78
CA ARG A 119 14.80 1.88 4.41
C ARG A 119 16.14 1.29 4.83
N SER A 120 16.14 0.11 5.41
CA SER A 120 17.35 -0.58 5.84
C SER A 120 18.26 -0.87 4.64
N SER A 121 17.70 -1.37 3.55
CA SER A 121 18.44 -1.62 2.30
C SER A 121 19.02 -0.34 1.72
N SER A 122 18.27 0.75 1.72
CA SER A 122 18.72 2.06 1.22
C SER A 122 19.89 2.60 2.05
N CYS A 123 19.84 2.45 3.38
CA CYS A 123 20.90 2.88 4.27
C CYS A 123 22.19 2.09 4.03
N GLN A 124 22.09 0.81 3.69
CA GLN A 124 23.25 -0.04 3.41
C GLN A 124 23.84 0.23 2.03
N ALA A 125 23.04 0.67 1.09
CA ALA A 125 23.47 0.97 -0.28
C ALA A 125 24.23 2.30 -0.39
N GLY A 126 24.10 3.16 0.60
CA GLY A 126 24.84 4.42 0.69
C GLY A 126 26.23 4.23 1.27
#